data_cf7e56b01bd2c4c574f950d1ffc9ca46
#
_entry.id   cf7e56b01bd2c4c574f950d1ffc9ca46
#
_cell.length_a   1.000
_cell.length_b   1.000
_cell.length_c   1.000
_cell.angle_alpha   90.00
_cell.angle_beta   90.00
_cell.angle_gamma   90.00
#
_symmetry.space_group_name_H-M   'P 1'
#
loop_
_entity.id
_entity.type
_entity.pdbx_description
1 polymer ?
#
loop_
_entity_poly.entity_id
_entity_poly.type
_entity_poly.pdbx_seq_one_letter_code
_entity_poly.pdbx_strand_id
1 'polypeptide(L)'
;MNEGDTLIIKSGYYSFEDGLSLDVNNVTVTGEGMEETVLDFKNQQSGAQGFLVTSDMVTLQDFSILDAKGDALKVIGSKGINMINLKTEWTGGPKSTNGAYGFYPVESEDVLIDGCVAI
;
A
#
# COMPACT_ATOMS: atom_id res chain seq x y z
N MET A 1 10.82 12.57 -2.49
CA MET A 1 10.23 12.77 -1.15
C MET A 1 11.35 12.72 -0.13
N ASN A 2 11.36 13.64 0.80
CA ASN A 2 12.37 13.73 1.85
C ASN A 2 11.77 13.41 3.20
N GLU A 3 12.61 13.07 4.16
CA GLU A 3 12.22 12.82 5.54
C GLU A 3 11.40 14.00 6.09
N GLY A 4 10.28 13.71 6.75
CA GLY A 4 9.36 14.72 7.27
C GLY A 4 8.28 15.17 6.29
N ASP A 5 8.34 14.74 5.03
CA ASP A 5 7.37 15.14 4.03
C ASP A 5 6.03 14.43 4.18
N THR A 6 4.99 15.09 3.68
CA THR A 6 3.68 14.48 3.48
C THR A 6 3.35 14.51 1.98
N LEU A 7 3.11 13.32 1.42
CA LEU A 7 2.65 13.18 0.05
C LEU A 7 1.14 13.03 0.06
N ILE A 8 0.45 13.94 -0.64
CA ILE A 8 -1.00 13.89 -0.79
C ILE A 8 -1.33 13.38 -2.18
N ILE A 9 -2.03 12.26 -2.24
CA ILE A 9 -2.52 11.70 -3.50
C ILE A 9 -3.97 12.11 -3.64
N LYS A 10 -4.25 12.98 -4.58
CA LYS A 10 -5.60 13.51 -4.77
C LYS A 10 -6.55 12.43 -5.26
N SER A 11 -7.85 12.69 -5.10
CA SER A 11 -8.89 11.80 -5.61
C SER A 11 -8.64 11.48 -7.08
N GLY A 12 -8.78 10.21 -7.43
CA GLY A 12 -8.55 9.75 -8.79
C GLY A 12 -8.24 8.27 -8.83
N TYR A 13 -8.20 7.77 -10.05
CA TYR A 13 -7.90 6.38 -10.34
C TYR A 13 -6.55 6.34 -11.07
N TYR A 14 -5.55 5.73 -10.43
CA TYR A 14 -4.18 5.72 -10.92
C TYR A 14 -3.78 4.31 -11.30
N SER A 15 -3.34 4.12 -12.55
CA SER A 15 -2.93 2.81 -13.05
C SER A 15 -1.42 2.72 -13.12
N PHE A 16 -0.86 1.61 -12.62
CA PHE A 16 0.58 1.39 -12.56
C PHE A 16 0.97 0.10 -13.28
N GLU A 17 2.06 0.14 -14.02
CA GLU A 17 2.64 -1.03 -14.67
C GLU A 17 3.74 -1.67 -13.83
N ASP A 18 4.27 -0.95 -12.86
CA ASP A 18 5.32 -1.41 -11.94
C ASP A 18 4.86 -1.23 -10.49
N GLY A 19 5.47 -1.99 -9.60
CA GLY A 19 5.27 -1.79 -8.17
C GLY A 19 5.82 -0.44 -7.70
N LEU A 20 5.25 0.07 -6.62
CA LEU A 20 5.73 1.29 -5.97
C LEU A 20 6.56 0.92 -4.76
N SER A 21 7.59 1.70 -4.47
CA SER A 21 8.46 1.48 -3.32
C SER A 21 8.66 2.77 -2.54
N LEU A 22 8.69 2.65 -1.22
CA LEU A 22 8.95 3.77 -0.32
C LEU A 22 10.04 3.37 0.67
N ASP A 23 11.18 4.07 0.61
CA ASP A 23 12.33 3.81 1.47
C ASP A 23 12.80 5.05 2.23
N VAL A 24 11.94 6.03 2.40
CA VAL A 24 12.22 7.26 3.13
C VAL A 24 11.58 7.20 4.51
N ASN A 25 12.32 7.53 5.54
CA ASN A 25 11.84 7.51 6.92
C ASN A 25 11.01 8.75 7.25
N ASN A 26 10.10 8.59 8.22
CA ASN A 26 9.38 9.70 8.83
C ASN A 26 8.54 10.49 7.80
N VAL A 27 7.75 9.77 7.02
CA VAL A 27 6.90 10.37 5.98
C VAL A 27 5.46 9.90 6.13
N THR A 28 4.55 10.67 5.57
CA THR A 28 3.13 10.32 5.48
C THR A 28 2.72 10.32 4.02
N VAL A 29 2.03 9.25 3.61
CA VAL A 29 1.39 9.16 2.30
C VAL A 29 -0.11 9.07 2.56
N THR A 30 -0.86 10.05 2.11
CA THR A 30 -2.30 10.12 2.36
C THR A 30 -3.08 10.38 1.08
N GLY A 31 -4.15 9.60 0.89
CA GLY A 31 -5.15 9.86 -0.15
C GLY A 31 -6.28 10.70 0.41
N GLU A 32 -7.38 10.75 -0.32
CA GLU A 32 -8.57 11.49 0.08
C GLU A 32 -9.72 10.57 0.52
N GLY A 33 -9.46 9.28 0.61
CA GLY A 33 -10.40 8.25 1.03
C GLY A 33 -10.14 6.97 0.27
N MET A 34 -10.50 5.81 0.88
CA MET A 34 -10.23 4.52 0.23
C MET A 34 -11.07 4.28 -1.03
N GLU A 35 -12.18 5.01 -1.17
CA GLU A 35 -13.00 4.91 -2.38
C GLU A 35 -12.67 6.04 -3.38
N GLU A 36 -12.03 7.09 -2.93
CA GLU A 36 -11.74 8.29 -3.73
C GLU A 36 -10.34 8.25 -4.36
N THR A 37 -9.35 7.72 -3.65
CA THR A 37 -7.98 7.60 -4.17
C THR A 37 -7.67 6.12 -4.35
N VAL A 38 -7.53 5.69 -5.61
CA VAL A 38 -7.38 4.29 -5.96
C VAL A 38 -6.10 4.06 -6.75
N LEU A 39 -5.23 3.19 -6.22
CA LEU A 39 -4.00 2.76 -6.90
C LEU A 39 -4.25 1.38 -7.50
N ASP A 40 -4.30 1.31 -8.83
CA ASP A 40 -4.62 0.08 -9.54
C ASP A 40 -3.38 -0.54 -10.17
N PHE A 41 -3.09 -1.78 -9.79
CA PHE A 41 -1.96 -2.54 -10.29
C PHE A 41 -2.38 -3.66 -11.25
N LYS A 42 -3.59 -3.59 -11.80
CA LYS A 42 -4.10 -4.59 -12.73
C LYS A 42 -3.16 -4.82 -13.92
N ASN A 43 -2.51 -3.77 -14.39
CA ASN A 43 -1.59 -3.83 -15.52
C ASN A 43 -0.13 -3.98 -15.09
N GLN A 44 0.12 -4.34 -13.83
CA GLN A 44 1.46 -4.52 -13.30
C GLN A 44 2.21 -5.61 -14.08
N GLN A 45 3.39 -5.29 -14.55
CA GLN A 45 4.23 -6.20 -15.33
C GLN A 45 5.52 -6.58 -14.61
N SER A 46 5.90 -5.84 -13.57
CA SER A 46 7.10 -6.12 -12.80
C SER A 46 6.85 -5.83 -11.32
N GLY A 47 7.74 -6.36 -10.48
CA GLY A 47 7.62 -6.23 -9.04
C GLY A 47 6.82 -7.38 -8.42
N ALA A 48 7.15 -7.69 -7.16
CA ALA A 48 6.50 -8.76 -6.42
C ALA A 48 5.41 -8.24 -5.47
N GLN A 49 5.24 -6.94 -5.40
CA GLN A 49 4.25 -6.26 -4.55
C GLN A 49 3.63 -5.10 -5.31
N GLY A 50 2.43 -4.67 -4.90
CA GLY A 50 1.88 -3.42 -5.36
C GLY A 50 2.65 -2.25 -4.74
N PHE A 51 2.61 -2.15 -3.41
CA PHE A 51 3.28 -1.08 -2.68
C PHE A 51 4.22 -1.70 -1.63
N LEU A 52 5.50 -1.37 -1.70
CA LEU A 52 6.51 -1.88 -0.78
C LEU A 52 7.06 -0.75 0.09
N VAL A 53 7.06 -0.96 1.41
CA VAL A 53 7.66 -0.04 2.39
C VAL A 53 8.84 -0.74 3.07
N THR A 54 10.01 -0.12 3.03
CA THR A 54 11.22 -0.64 3.67
C THR A 54 11.82 0.34 4.68
N SER A 55 11.14 1.44 4.94
CA SER A 55 11.60 2.51 5.83
C SER A 55 10.83 2.53 7.14
N ASP A 56 11.28 3.36 8.08
CA ASP A 56 10.71 3.48 9.43
C ASP A 56 9.85 4.73 9.57
N MET A 57 8.93 4.72 10.54
CA MET A 57 8.11 5.87 10.91
C MET A 57 7.31 6.39 9.72
N VAL A 58 6.52 5.50 9.13
CA VAL A 58 5.71 5.80 7.95
C VAL A 58 4.24 5.66 8.29
N THR A 59 3.44 6.62 7.83
CA THR A 59 1.98 6.55 7.90
C THR A 59 1.42 6.49 6.49
N LEU A 60 0.58 5.49 6.24
CA LEU A 60 -0.15 5.33 4.99
C LEU A 60 -1.63 5.39 5.32
N GLN A 61 -2.39 6.26 4.65
CA GLN A 61 -3.81 6.39 4.98
C GLN A 61 -4.68 6.84 3.81
N ASP A 62 -5.94 6.46 3.86
CA ASP A 62 -7.02 6.98 3.01
C ASP A 62 -6.83 6.73 1.54
N PHE A 63 -6.42 5.52 1.16
CA PHE A 63 -6.40 5.10 -0.25
C PHE A 63 -6.62 3.59 -0.38
N SER A 64 -6.81 3.12 -1.60
CA SER A 64 -6.95 1.70 -1.86
C SER A 64 -5.91 1.22 -2.86
N ILE A 65 -5.61 -0.09 -2.79
CA ILE A 65 -4.70 -0.78 -3.70
C ILE A 65 -5.49 -1.93 -4.33
N LEU A 66 -5.60 -1.93 -5.64
CA LEU A 66 -6.36 -2.95 -6.37
C LEU A 66 -5.44 -3.82 -7.23
N ASP A 67 -5.78 -5.10 -7.27
CA ASP A 67 -5.30 -6.05 -8.28
C ASP A 67 -3.78 -6.15 -8.42
N ALA A 68 -3.06 -6.10 -7.31
CA ALA A 68 -1.62 -6.29 -7.31
C ALA A 68 -1.26 -7.71 -7.75
N LYS A 69 -0.13 -7.87 -8.44
CA LYS A 69 0.35 -9.18 -8.91
C LYS A 69 1.02 -9.99 -7.82
N GLY A 70 1.45 -9.35 -6.75
CA GLY A 70 1.96 -10.00 -5.55
C GLY A 70 1.17 -9.53 -4.35
N ASP A 71 1.82 -9.36 -3.20
CA ASP A 71 1.16 -8.79 -2.03
C ASP A 71 0.77 -7.34 -2.33
N ALA A 72 -0.43 -6.94 -1.92
CA ALA A 72 -0.91 -5.60 -2.25
C ALA A 72 -0.06 -4.53 -1.55
N LEU A 73 0.11 -4.67 -0.23
CA LEU A 73 0.94 -3.76 0.56
C LEU A 73 1.86 -4.59 1.45
N LYS A 74 3.16 -4.49 1.20
CA LYS A 74 4.16 -5.20 1.99
C LYS A 74 5.05 -4.22 2.72
N VAL A 75 5.29 -4.49 4.00
CA VAL A 75 6.20 -3.74 4.86
C VAL A 75 7.24 -4.72 5.36
N ILE A 76 8.52 -4.45 5.16
CA ILE A 76 9.57 -5.37 5.58
C ILE A 76 10.69 -4.65 6.34
N GLY A 77 11.06 -5.22 7.48
CA GLY A 77 12.17 -4.73 8.29
C GLY A 77 11.94 -3.35 8.87
N SER A 78 10.70 -2.92 9.05
CA SER A 78 10.36 -1.55 9.41
C SER A 78 9.88 -1.45 10.86
N LYS A 79 9.99 -0.26 11.43
CA LYS A 79 9.50 0.06 12.76
C LYS A 79 8.66 1.33 12.73
N GLY A 80 7.53 1.32 13.45
CA GLY A 80 6.68 2.50 13.57
C GLY A 80 5.85 2.77 12.33
N ILE A 81 5.09 1.78 11.89
CA ILE A 81 4.26 1.88 10.68
C ILE A 81 2.80 2.00 11.07
N ASN A 82 2.11 2.99 10.51
CA ASN A 82 0.67 3.16 10.68
C ASN A 82 -0.03 2.99 9.34
N MET A 83 -1.00 2.09 9.30
CA MET A 83 -1.87 1.86 8.14
C MET A 83 -3.30 2.19 8.57
N ILE A 84 -3.85 3.27 8.03
CA ILE A 84 -5.12 3.81 8.51
C ILE A 84 -6.08 3.97 7.35
N ASN A 85 -7.28 3.39 7.47
CA ASN A 85 -8.34 3.51 6.47
C ASN A 85 -7.86 3.17 5.06
N LEU A 86 -7.15 2.06 4.91
CA LEU A 86 -6.69 1.54 3.63
C LEU A 86 -7.57 0.37 3.21
N LYS A 87 -7.71 0.18 1.91
CA LYS A 87 -8.36 -1.02 1.37
C LYS A 87 -7.43 -1.68 0.36
N THR A 88 -7.35 -3.01 0.45
CA THR A 88 -6.71 -3.82 -0.59
C THR A 88 -7.74 -4.80 -1.13
N GLU A 89 -7.77 -4.98 -2.45
CA GLU A 89 -8.78 -5.81 -3.08
C GLU A 89 -8.27 -6.41 -4.39
N TRP A 90 -8.70 -7.65 -4.67
CA TRP A 90 -8.60 -8.26 -5.99
C TRP A 90 -10.01 -8.31 -6.57
N THR A 91 -10.29 -7.45 -7.54
CA THR A 91 -11.64 -7.21 -8.04
C THR A 91 -12.25 -8.41 -8.79
N GLY A 92 -11.40 -9.30 -9.28
CA GLY A 92 -11.85 -10.53 -9.93
C GLY A 92 -12.28 -11.64 -8.97
N GLY A 93 -12.24 -11.39 -7.66
CA GLY A 93 -12.54 -12.39 -6.64
C GLY A 93 -11.38 -13.37 -6.43
N PRO A 94 -11.60 -14.43 -5.63
CA PRO A 94 -10.55 -15.39 -5.31
C PRO A 94 -10.02 -16.10 -6.55
N LYS A 95 -8.72 -16.01 -6.81
CA LYS A 95 -8.05 -16.66 -7.94
C LYS A 95 -6.63 -17.04 -7.56
N SER A 96 -6.12 -18.12 -8.12
CA SER A 96 -4.75 -18.56 -7.88
C SER A 96 -3.70 -17.56 -8.41
N THR A 97 -4.09 -16.67 -9.31
CA THR A 97 -3.21 -15.64 -9.86
C THR A 97 -3.11 -14.39 -8.99
N ASN A 98 -3.94 -14.29 -7.95
CA ASN A 98 -3.85 -13.19 -6.99
C ASN A 98 -2.59 -13.32 -6.14
N GLY A 99 -2.16 -12.20 -5.55
CA GLY A 99 -1.12 -12.22 -4.53
C GLY A 99 -1.60 -12.91 -3.25
N ALA A 100 -0.66 -13.23 -2.37
CA ALA A 100 -0.97 -13.99 -1.16
C ALA A 100 -1.67 -13.16 -0.10
N TYR A 101 -1.28 -11.88 0.05
CA TYR A 101 -1.74 -11.04 1.16
C TYR A 101 -2.15 -9.65 0.72
N GLY A 102 -3.22 -9.14 1.32
CA GLY A 102 -3.59 -7.73 1.18
C GLY A 102 -2.60 -6.84 1.95
N PHE A 103 -2.45 -7.10 3.26
CA PHE A 103 -1.51 -6.39 4.12
C PHE A 103 -0.51 -7.39 4.69
N TYR A 104 0.78 -7.14 4.48
CA TYR A 104 1.81 -8.10 4.87
C TYR A 104 3.02 -7.43 5.54
N PRO A 105 2.92 -7.12 6.85
CA PRO A 105 4.08 -6.68 7.61
C PRO A 105 4.96 -7.90 7.96
N VAL A 106 6.24 -7.84 7.58
CA VAL A 106 7.21 -8.92 7.76
C VAL A 106 8.41 -8.36 8.52
N GLU A 107 8.84 -9.07 9.57
CA GLU A 107 10.00 -8.66 10.37
C GLU A 107 9.92 -7.19 10.77
N SER A 108 8.72 -6.74 11.15
CA SER A 108 8.45 -5.34 11.46
C SER A 108 7.92 -5.22 12.89
N GLU A 109 8.17 -4.05 13.50
CA GLU A 109 7.77 -3.74 14.88
C GLU A 109 6.87 -2.51 14.90
N ASP A 110 6.02 -2.42 15.93
CA ASP A 110 5.16 -1.25 16.16
C ASP A 110 4.30 -0.94 14.93
N VAL A 111 3.61 -1.94 14.43
CA VAL A 111 2.72 -1.80 13.27
C VAL A 111 1.28 -1.65 13.75
N LEU A 112 0.65 -0.54 13.39
CA LEU A 112 -0.77 -0.29 13.64
C LEU A 112 -1.55 -0.46 12.34
N ILE A 113 -2.60 -1.26 12.38
CA ILE A 113 -3.54 -1.41 11.26
C ILE A 113 -4.93 -1.07 11.83
N ASP A 114 -5.50 0.05 11.38
CA ASP A 114 -6.75 0.57 11.91
C ASP A 114 -7.69 1.00 10.80
N GLY A 115 -8.92 0.49 10.86
CA GLY A 115 -9.94 0.83 9.86
C GLY A 115 -9.64 0.32 8.47
N CYS A 116 -8.76 -0.67 8.32
CA CYS A 116 -8.37 -1.22 7.02
C CYS A 116 -9.25 -2.38 6.61
N VAL A 117 -9.40 -2.57 5.30
CA VAL A 117 -10.23 -3.61 4.71
C VAL A 117 -9.40 -4.40 3.70
N ALA A 118 -9.39 -5.72 3.83
CA ALA A 118 -8.76 -6.63 2.86
C ALA A 118 -9.84 -7.52 2.27
N ILE A 119 -10.00 -7.46 0.96
CA ILE A 119 -11.03 -8.23 0.24
C ILE A 119 -10.41 -9.17 -0.77
#